data_91603c451095a2a28ecfa056afec6140
#
_entry.id   91603c451095a2a28ecfa056afec6140
#
_cell.length_a   1.000
_cell.length_b   1.000
_cell.length_c   1.000
_cell.angle_alpha   90.00
_cell.angle_beta   90.00
_cell.angle_gamma   90.00
#
_symmetry.space_group_name_H-M   'P 1'
#
loop_
_entity.id
_entity.type
_entity.pdbx_description
1 polymer ?
#
loop_
_entity_poly.entity_id
_entity_poly.type
_entity_poly.pdbx_seq_one_letter_code
_entity_poly.pdbx_strand_id
1 'polypeptide(L)' 'MANHHEEPVMLPFRDKDGPGWHVIIRYHAGHERRIDGFSSEEDALNWIVANAGQVEQ' A
#
# COMPACT_ATOMS: atom_id res chain seq x y z
N MET A 1 -25.44 2.53 3.03
CA MET A 1 -25.06 2.38 2.90
C MET A 1 -24.24 1.96 2.61
N ALA A 2 -23.96 1.79 2.51
CA ALA A 2 -23.24 1.36 2.39
C ALA A 2 -22.31 1.25 1.89
N ASN A 3 -21.93 1.37 1.66
CA ASN A 3 -21.09 1.24 1.28
C ASN A 3 -20.16 1.05 1.37
N HIS A 4 -19.92 0.72 1.44
CA HIS A 4 -19.08 0.56 1.63
C HIS A 4 -18.03 0.18 1.38
N HIS A 5 -17.42 0.34 0.91
CA HIS A 5 -16.35 0.01 0.61
C HIS A 5 -15.43 0.52 1.33
N GLU A 6 -14.88 -0.06 2.02
CA GLU A 6 -13.95 0.26 2.75
C GLU A 6 -12.73 -0.14 2.14
N GLU A 7 -12.18 0.41 1.17
CA GLU A 7 -10.96 0.06 0.57
C GLU A 7 -9.82 0.37 1.44
N PRO A 8 -8.79 -0.44 1.52
CA PRO A 8 -7.63 -0.13 2.35
C PRO A 8 -6.86 1.06 1.80
N VAL A 9 -6.14 1.70 2.66
CA VAL A 9 -5.29 2.81 2.28
C VAL A 9 -3.90 2.24 2.07
N MET A 10 -3.26 2.58 0.96
CA MET A 10 -1.92 2.12 0.65
C MET A 10 -1.01 3.31 0.48
N LEU A 11 0.06 3.37 1.25
CA LEU A 11 0.96 4.51 1.22
C LEU A 11 2.41 4.06 1.12
N PRO A 12 3.22 4.78 0.35
CA PRO A 12 4.62 4.43 0.23
C PRO A 12 5.43 5.13 1.29
N PHE A 13 6.44 4.44 1.84
CA PHE A 13 7.33 5.04 2.81
C PHE A 13 8.74 4.63 2.51
N ARG A 14 9.69 5.49 2.84
CA ARG A 14 11.06 5.20 2.67
C ARG A 14 11.54 4.33 3.79
N ASP A 15 12.42 3.39 3.50
CA ASP A 15 12.94 2.52 4.53
C ASP A 15 13.86 3.30 5.44
N LYS A 16 13.85 2.98 6.74
CA LYS A 16 14.69 3.66 7.62
C LYS A 16 16.09 3.30 7.46
N ASP A 17 16.37 2.05 7.16
CA ASP A 17 17.71 1.56 7.14
C ASP A 17 18.30 1.42 5.79
N GLY A 18 17.87 2.04 4.81
CA GLY A 18 18.49 1.87 3.50
C GLY A 18 17.78 2.68 2.48
N PRO A 19 18.18 2.53 1.23
CA PRO A 19 17.62 3.33 0.17
C PRO A 19 16.29 2.82 -0.36
N GLY A 20 15.82 1.73 0.12
CA GLY A 20 14.60 1.16 -0.43
C GLY A 20 13.33 1.81 0.07
N TRP A 21 12.24 1.29 -0.42
CA TRP A 21 10.93 1.79 -0.07
C TRP A 21 10.02 0.62 0.25
N HIS A 22 8.96 0.88 0.99
CA HIS A 22 7.97 -0.13 1.28
C HIS A 22 6.58 0.49 1.23
N VAL A 23 5.57 -0.33 1.16
CA VAL A 23 4.20 0.13 1.15
C VAL A 23 3.54 -0.38 2.43
N ILE A 24 2.80 0.49 3.09
CA ILE A 24 2.00 0.07 4.22
C ILE A 24 0.56 0.06 3.76
N ILE A 25 -0.11 -1.05 3.96
CA ILE A 25 -1.51 -1.18 3.63
C ILE A 25 -2.26 -1.16 4.94
N ARG A 26 -3.11 -0.18 5.12
CA ARG A 26 -3.86 -0.06 6.33
C ARG A 26 -5.29 -0.43 6.05
N TYR A 27 -5.77 -1.47 6.68
CA TYR A 27 -7.11 -1.95 6.46
C TYR A 27 -8.09 -1.31 7.41
N HIS A 28 -9.36 -1.34 6.99
CA HIS A 28 -10.39 -0.69 7.76
C HIS A 28 -10.46 -1.14 9.19
N ALA A 29 -10.23 -2.37 9.44
CA ALA A 29 -10.34 -2.90 10.79
C ALA A 29 -9.15 -2.61 11.69
N GLY A 30 -8.17 -1.91 11.19
CA GLY A 30 -7.01 -1.58 12.00
C GLY A 30 -5.80 -2.43 11.73
N HIS A 31 -5.89 -3.44 10.88
CA HIS A 31 -4.75 -4.22 10.55
C HIS A 31 -3.86 -3.47 9.61
N GLU A 32 -2.60 -3.76 9.61
CA GLU A 32 -1.66 -3.18 8.69
C GLU A 32 -0.80 -4.26 8.11
N ARG A 33 -0.35 -4.08 6.89
CA ARG A 33 0.52 -5.01 6.28
C ARG A 33 1.65 -4.27 5.62
N ARG A 34 2.82 -4.80 5.61
CA ARG A 34 3.96 -4.14 5.02
C ARG A 34 4.45 -4.95 3.84
N ILE A 35 4.68 -4.28 2.72
CA ILE A 35 5.21 -4.90 1.52
C ILE A 35 6.55 -4.26 1.23
N ASP A 36 7.62 -5.03 1.30
CA ASP A 36 8.97 -4.49 1.10
C ASP A 36 9.47 -4.81 -0.29
N GLY A 37 10.60 -4.32 -0.60
CA GLY A 37 11.30 -4.72 -1.81
C GLY A 37 11.24 -3.75 -2.96
N PHE A 38 10.85 -2.52 -2.72
CA PHE A 38 10.81 -1.55 -3.78
C PHE A 38 12.09 -0.73 -3.77
N SER A 39 12.65 -0.48 -4.94
CA SER A 39 13.90 0.25 -5.03
C SER A 39 13.70 1.74 -5.12
N SER A 40 12.50 2.21 -5.35
CA SER A 40 12.24 3.64 -5.44
C SER A 40 10.81 3.91 -5.10
N GLU A 41 10.51 5.17 -4.90
CA GLU A 41 9.15 5.58 -4.63
C GLU A 41 8.28 5.26 -5.82
N GLU A 42 8.79 5.45 -7.00
CA GLU A 42 8.04 5.20 -8.19
C GLU A 42 7.63 3.75 -8.27
N ASP A 43 8.51 2.83 -7.90
CA ASP A 43 8.19 1.42 -7.92
C ASP A 43 7.09 1.11 -6.92
N ALA A 44 7.16 1.72 -5.75
CA ALA A 44 6.15 1.52 -4.73
C ALA A 44 4.80 2.06 -5.22
N LEU A 45 4.81 3.22 -5.85
CA LEU A 45 3.57 3.81 -6.34
C LEU A 45 2.97 2.98 -7.47
N ASN A 46 3.82 2.42 -8.32
CA ASN A 46 3.33 1.59 -9.40
C ASN A 46 2.66 0.34 -8.84
N TRP A 47 3.23 -0.22 -7.79
CA TRP A 47 2.64 -1.38 -7.17
C TRP A 47 1.27 -1.04 -6.58
N ILE A 48 1.17 0.13 -5.96
CA ILE A 48 -0.07 0.57 -5.35
C ILE A 48 -1.14 0.71 -6.43
N VAL A 49 -0.81 1.33 -7.53
CA VAL A 49 -1.78 1.54 -8.59
C VAL A 49 -2.23 0.19 -9.15
N ALA A 50 -1.29 -0.72 -9.34
CA ALA A 50 -1.62 -2.00 -9.90
C ALA A 50 -2.51 -2.83 -8.98
N ASN A 51 -2.33 -2.66 -7.69
CA ASN A 51 -3.06 -3.45 -6.73
C ASN A 51 -4.34 -2.83 -6.24
N ALA A 52 -4.44 -1.54 -6.34
CA ALA A 52 -5.64 -0.85 -5.89
C ALA A 52 -6.85 -1.31 -6.69
N GLY A 53 -6.66 -1.54 -7.96
CA GLY A 53 -7.77 -1.97 -8.76
C GLY A 53 -8.26 -3.35 -8.43
N GLN A 54 -7.37 -4.20 -7.93
CA GLN A 54 -7.74 -5.51 -7.61
C GLN A 54 -8.51 -5.58 -6.36
N VAL A 55 -8.27 -4.70 -5.47
CA VAL A 55 -8.92 -4.68 -4.23
C VAL A 55 -10.37 -4.46 -4.37
N GLU A 56 -10.81 -3.88 -5.47
CA GLU A 56 -12.08 -3.63 -5.61
C GLU A 56 -12.86 -4.70 -5.90
N GLN A 57 -12.44 -5.81 -6.16
CA GLN A 57 -13.24 -6.89 -6.47
C GLN A 57 -13.80 -7.54 -5.28
#